data_37b38c52fdd9fc952fa09c6bc3f203e2
#
_entry.id   37b38c52fdd9fc952fa09c6bc3f203e2
#
_cell.length_a   1.000
_cell.length_b   1.000
_cell.length_c   1.000
_cell.angle_alpha   90.00
_cell.angle_beta   90.00
_cell.angle_gamma   90.00
#
_symmetry.space_group_name_H-M   'P 1'
#
loop_
_entity.id
_entity.type
_entity.pdbx_description
1 polymer ?
#
loop_
_entity_poly.entity_id
_entity_poly.type
_entity_poly.pdbx_seq_one_letter_code
_entity_poly.pdbx_strand_id
1 'polypeptide(L)'
;SLNSKYYFYMAIRLYRAYSPGTRTKSVSYFDDLSQVKSEKSLTVGKKACSGRNNRGVITVKGRGGGHKRKYRILDFHRKSTIVAKVASIEYDPNRNARIALLHYQDGSKKYIISPRSLKVGMEIYSGIDAPIKVGNAMPLELIPLGSIIHNVELTLGKGGQLARAAGTYA
;
A
#
# COMPACT_ATOMS: atom_id res chain seq x y z
N SER A 1 -5.63 -28.84 -21.33
CA SER A 1 -5.90 -27.53 -20.69
C SER A 1 -4.64 -26.67 -20.70
N LEU A 2 -4.33 -26.08 -21.87
CA LEU A 2 -3.12 -25.28 -22.13
C LEU A 2 -3.29 -23.77 -21.82
N ASN A 3 -4.42 -23.35 -21.27
CA ASN A 3 -4.77 -21.93 -21.15
C ASN A 3 -4.47 -21.29 -19.78
N SER A 4 -3.86 -22.01 -18.83
CA SER A 4 -3.66 -21.49 -17.47
C SER A 4 -2.33 -20.73 -17.25
N LYS A 5 -1.37 -20.81 -18.17
CA LYS A 5 -0.03 -20.25 -17.95
C LYS A 5 0.18 -18.83 -18.50
N TYR A 6 -0.72 -18.29 -19.31
CA TYR A 6 -0.54 -16.97 -19.95
C TYR A 6 -1.31 -15.82 -19.31
N TYR A 7 -2.14 -16.07 -18.29
CA TYR A 7 -2.93 -15.00 -17.64
C TYR A 7 -2.16 -14.12 -16.63
N PHE A 8 -0.88 -14.41 -16.41
CA PHE A 8 -0.10 -13.66 -15.43
C PHE A 8 0.40 -12.26 -15.90
N TYR A 9 0.16 -11.89 -17.17
CA TYR A 9 0.69 -10.66 -17.76
C TYR A 9 -0.33 -9.57 -18.10
N MET A 10 -1.63 -9.79 -17.93
CA MET A 10 -2.64 -8.78 -18.24
C MET A 10 -3.23 -8.11 -17.00
N ALA A 11 -2.37 -7.47 -16.18
CA ALA A 11 -2.84 -6.56 -15.13
C ALA A 11 -3.40 -5.24 -15.70
N ILE A 12 -3.59 -5.13 -17.02
CA ILE A 12 -4.01 -3.92 -17.72
C ILE A 12 -5.25 -4.19 -18.56
N ARG A 13 -6.30 -3.40 -18.34
CA ARG A 13 -7.50 -3.37 -19.17
C ARG A 13 -7.33 -2.30 -20.26
N LEU A 14 -7.42 -2.70 -21.49
CA LEU A 14 -7.48 -1.82 -22.66
C LEU A 14 -8.92 -1.46 -22.98
N TYR A 15 -9.16 -0.21 -23.38
CA TYR A 15 -10.46 0.24 -23.85
C TYR A 15 -10.56 0.10 -25.37
N ARG A 16 -11.79 -0.11 -25.87
CA ARG A 16 -12.05 -0.10 -27.30
C ARG A 16 -11.92 1.32 -27.85
N ALA A 17 -11.40 1.45 -29.06
CA ALA A 17 -11.08 2.72 -29.72
C ALA A 17 -12.32 3.41 -30.34
N TYR A 18 -13.33 3.72 -29.54
CA TYR A 18 -14.54 4.41 -30.02
C TYR A 18 -14.39 5.94 -30.15
N SER A 19 -13.51 6.52 -29.37
CA SER A 19 -13.27 7.97 -29.36
C SER A 19 -11.79 8.27 -29.21
N PRO A 20 -11.32 9.49 -29.53
CA PRO A 20 -9.93 9.88 -29.33
C PRO A 20 -9.43 9.62 -27.88
N GLY A 21 -10.26 9.86 -26.87
CA GLY A 21 -9.91 9.66 -25.47
C GLY A 21 -9.85 8.20 -25.03
N THR A 22 -10.50 7.27 -25.76
CA THR A 22 -10.48 5.84 -25.43
C THR A 22 -9.49 5.04 -26.26
N ARG A 23 -8.99 5.61 -27.37
CA ARG A 23 -8.11 4.92 -28.33
C ARG A 23 -6.83 4.35 -27.69
N THR A 24 -6.19 5.10 -26.83
CA THR A 24 -4.94 4.72 -26.16
C THR A 24 -5.10 4.53 -24.65
N LYS A 25 -6.35 4.55 -24.16
CA LYS A 25 -6.64 4.44 -22.73
C LYS A 25 -6.41 3.02 -22.23
N SER A 26 -5.55 2.90 -21.23
CA SER A 26 -5.36 1.68 -20.46
C SER A 26 -5.55 1.98 -18.97
N VAL A 27 -6.05 1.01 -18.22
CA VAL A 27 -6.22 1.11 -16.76
C VAL A 27 -5.79 -0.20 -16.11
N SER A 28 -5.37 -0.14 -14.86
CA SER A 28 -5.07 -1.32 -14.07
C SER A 28 -6.32 -2.19 -13.89
N TYR A 29 -6.14 -3.49 -14.02
CA TYR A 29 -7.17 -4.48 -13.70
C TYR A 29 -7.01 -4.85 -12.22
N PHE A 30 -7.97 -4.48 -11.40
CA PHE A 30 -7.86 -4.58 -9.94
C PHE A 30 -8.25 -5.96 -9.37
N ASP A 31 -7.88 -7.04 -10.03
CA ASP A 31 -8.19 -8.42 -9.60
C ASP A 31 -7.51 -8.83 -8.29
N ASP A 32 -6.39 -8.20 -7.98
CA ASP A 32 -5.63 -8.41 -6.76
C ASP A 32 -6.27 -7.77 -5.51
N LEU A 33 -7.33 -6.99 -5.71
CA LEU A 33 -7.96 -6.24 -4.63
C LEU A 33 -9.18 -6.93 -4.06
N SER A 34 -9.27 -6.92 -2.75
CA SER A 34 -10.49 -7.29 -2.05
C SER A 34 -11.55 -6.21 -2.23
N GLN A 35 -12.75 -6.60 -2.66
CA GLN A 35 -13.89 -5.66 -2.85
C GLN A 35 -14.54 -5.31 -1.50
N VAL A 36 -13.76 -4.78 -0.56
CA VAL A 36 -14.19 -4.42 0.78
C VAL A 36 -14.12 -2.91 0.98
N LYS A 37 -15.05 -2.37 1.77
CA LYS A 37 -14.99 -0.96 2.18
C LYS A 37 -13.85 -0.77 3.18
N SER A 38 -13.12 0.35 3.05
CA SER A 38 -12.03 0.70 3.97
C SER A 38 -12.54 0.82 5.42
N GLU A 39 -11.70 0.40 6.36
CA GLU A 39 -11.97 0.48 7.81
C GLU A 39 -12.15 1.95 8.23
N LYS A 40 -13.30 2.27 8.82
CA LYS A 40 -13.67 3.65 9.17
C LYS A 40 -12.76 4.25 10.24
N SER A 41 -12.39 3.46 11.24
CA SER A 41 -11.53 3.88 12.36
C SER A 41 -10.13 4.29 11.91
N LEU A 42 -9.63 3.71 10.80
CA LEU A 42 -8.31 3.95 10.24
C LEU A 42 -8.33 4.94 9.06
N THR A 43 -9.45 5.62 8.81
CA THR A 43 -9.58 6.57 7.70
C THR A 43 -9.92 7.97 8.18
N VAL A 44 -9.18 8.96 7.66
CA VAL A 44 -9.38 10.38 7.98
C VAL A 44 -9.67 11.16 6.69
N GLY A 45 -10.56 12.16 6.79
CA GLY A 45 -10.82 13.08 5.68
C GLY A 45 -9.61 13.96 5.39
N LYS A 46 -9.10 13.93 4.16
CA LYS A 46 -7.99 14.78 3.74
C LYS A 46 -8.52 16.10 3.20
N LYS A 47 -8.18 17.23 3.87
CA LYS A 47 -8.41 18.57 3.33
C LYS A 47 -7.39 18.86 2.22
N ALA A 48 -7.85 19.42 1.11
CA ALA A 48 -7.00 19.91 0.04
C ALA A 48 -6.74 21.41 0.27
N CYS A 49 -5.48 21.80 0.43
CA CYS A 49 -5.10 23.21 0.61
C CYS A 49 -5.09 24.01 -0.69
N SER A 50 -5.24 23.34 -1.86
CA SER A 50 -5.29 23.98 -3.18
C SER A 50 -4.16 25.00 -3.43
N GLY A 51 -2.95 24.69 -2.96
CA GLY A 51 -1.77 25.55 -3.13
C GLY A 51 -1.78 26.84 -2.31
N ARG A 52 -2.69 26.97 -1.34
CA ARG A 52 -2.79 28.14 -0.47
C ARG A 52 -2.03 27.95 0.82
N ASN A 53 -1.41 29.04 1.33
CA ASN A 53 -0.73 29.08 2.61
C ASN A 53 -1.74 29.35 3.76
N ASN A 54 -1.22 29.57 4.98
CA ASN A 54 -2.01 29.92 6.17
C ASN A 54 -2.76 31.25 6.05
N ARG A 55 -2.30 32.17 5.20
CA ARG A 55 -2.95 33.46 4.90
C ARG A 55 -4.01 33.36 3.79
N GLY A 56 -4.23 32.19 3.18
CA GLY A 56 -5.16 31.98 2.08
C GLY A 56 -4.64 32.43 0.70
N VAL A 57 -3.40 32.88 0.61
CA VAL A 57 -2.76 33.32 -0.63
C VAL A 57 -2.20 32.11 -1.39
N ILE A 58 -2.34 32.13 -2.72
CA ILE A 58 -1.81 31.07 -3.57
C ILE A 58 -0.29 31.21 -3.66
N THR A 59 0.43 30.28 -3.01
CA THR A 59 1.90 30.20 -3.03
C THR A 59 2.41 29.14 -4.00
N VAL A 60 1.60 28.15 -4.33
CA VAL A 60 1.92 27.07 -5.29
C VAL A 60 0.85 27.02 -6.35
N LYS A 61 1.21 27.40 -7.59
CA LYS A 61 0.30 27.37 -8.74
C LYS A 61 -0.02 25.92 -9.17
N GLY A 62 -1.17 25.72 -9.83
CA GLY A 62 -1.56 24.43 -10.41
C GLY A 62 -1.94 23.34 -9.41
N ARG A 63 -2.20 23.68 -8.13
CA ARG A 63 -2.66 22.74 -7.11
C ARG A 63 -4.16 22.92 -6.84
N GLY A 64 -4.90 21.81 -6.80
CA GLY A 64 -6.34 21.80 -6.47
C GLY A 64 -7.17 21.08 -7.52
N GLY A 65 -8.51 21.12 -7.37
CA GLY A 65 -9.47 20.55 -8.31
C GLY A 65 -9.53 19.02 -8.38
N GLY A 66 -8.76 18.30 -7.60
CA GLY A 66 -8.80 16.83 -7.55
C GLY A 66 -10.02 16.30 -6.78
N HIS A 67 -10.37 15.03 -7.03
CA HIS A 67 -11.41 14.33 -6.29
C HIS A 67 -11.04 14.23 -4.78
N LYS A 68 -12.04 14.43 -3.89
CA LYS A 68 -11.85 14.32 -2.43
C LYS A 68 -11.37 12.91 -2.07
N ARG A 69 -10.27 12.82 -1.32
CA ARG A 69 -9.65 11.56 -0.93
C ARG A 69 -9.75 11.36 0.57
N LYS A 70 -9.97 10.11 0.99
CA LYS A 70 -9.79 9.69 2.38
C LYS A 70 -8.34 9.23 2.54
N TYR A 71 -7.69 9.67 3.61
CA TYR A 71 -6.36 9.21 3.97
C TYR A 71 -6.47 7.96 4.86
N ARG A 72 -5.67 6.93 4.58
CA ARG A 72 -5.55 5.73 5.42
C ARG A 72 -4.35 5.89 6.33
N ILE A 73 -4.57 5.64 7.61
CA ILE A 73 -3.50 5.67 8.61
C ILE A 73 -2.76 4.34 8.50
N LEU A 74 -1.49 4.40 8.04
CA LEU A 74 -0.63 3.22 7.91
C LEU A 74 0.30 3.11 9.09
N ASP A 75 0.55 1.88 9.53
CA ASP A 75 1.56 1.56 10.52
C ASP A 75 2.92 1.37 9.84
N PHE A 76 3.76 2.41 9.89
CA PHE A 76 5.13 2.36 9.40
C PHE A 76 6.13 1.87 10.45
N HIS A 77 5.72 1.78 11.72
CA HIS A 77 6.61 1.40 12.81
C HIS A 77 6.67 -0.10 13.05
N ARG A 78 5.56 -0.82 12.85
CA ARG A 78 5.48 -2.26 13.03
C ARG A 78 6.01 -2.75 14.41
N LYS A 79 5.72 -2.00 15.48
CA LYS A 79 6.23 -2.29 16.84
C LYS A 79 5.53 -3.46 17.53
N SER A 80 4.33 -3.85 17.10
CA SER A 80 3.59 -4.94 17.75
C SER A 80 4.23 -6.28 17.41
N THR A 81 4.59 -7.04 18.44
CA THR A 81 5.09 -8.43 18.31
C THR A 81 3.97 -9.46 18.17
N ILE A 82 2.70 -9.02 18.37
CA ILE A 82 1.52 -9.89 18.26
C ILE A 82 1.34 -10.32 16.81
N VAL A 83 0.99 -11.59 16.63
CA VAL A 83 0.72 -12.15 15.32
C VAL A 83 -0.52 -11.49 14.70
N ALA A 84 -0.41 -11.12 13.45
CA ALA A 84 -1.51 -10.54 12.69
C ALA A 84 -1.84 -11.39 11.46
N LYS A 85 -3.10 -11.40 11.05
CA LYS A 85 -3.57 -12.05 9.83
C LYS A 85 -3.98 -11.02 8.80
N VAL A 86 -3.60 -11.22 7.53
CA VAL A 86 -4.03 -10.37 6.41
C VAL A 86 -5.52 -10.61 6.17
N ALA A 87 -6.34 -9.58 6.43
CA ALA A 87 -7.79 -9.64 6.23
C ALA A 87 -8.19 -9.24 4.81
N SER A 88 -7.59 -8.19 4.27
CA SER A 88 -7.88 -7.69 2.92
C SER A 88 -6.69 -6.97 2.32
N ILE A 89 -6.64 -6.91 0.98
CA ILE A 89 -5.74 -6.05 0.22
C ILE A 89 -6.59 -4.99 -0.46
N GLU A 90 -6.26 -3.71 -0.24
CA GLU A 90 -7.12 -2.58 -0.63
C GLU A 90 -6.39 -1.57 -1.50
N TYR A 91 -7.17 -0.82 -2.28
CA TYR A 91 -6.70 0.33 -3.03
C TYR A 91 -6.58 1.57 -2.12
N ASP A 92 -5.46 2.27 -2.20
CA ASP A 92 -5.29 3.58 -1.55
C ASP A 92 -5.17 4.68 -2.61
N PRO A 93 -6.07 5.68 -2.64
CA PRO A 93 -6.00 6.78 -3.61
C PRO A 93 -4.86 7.76 -3.34
N ASN A 94 -4.12 7.63 -2.23
CA ASN A 94 -3.04 8.54 -1.85
C ASN A 94 -1.66 8.04 -2.28
N ARG A 95 -1.56 6.80 -2.72
CA ARG A 95 -0.31 6.16 -3.16
C ARG A 95 -0.54 5.17 -4.30
N ASN A 96 0.52 4.84 -5.01
CA ASN A 96 0.45 3.83 -6.07
C ASN A 96 0.58 2.40 -5.52
N ALA A 97 1.14 2.23 -4.32
CA ALA A 97 1.25 0.93 -3.67
C ALA A 97 -0.11 0.49 -3.10
N ARG A 98 -0.38 -0.83 -3.14
CA ARG A 98 -1.51 -1.44 -2.44
C ARG A 98 -1.27 -1.39 -0.94
N ILE A 99 -2.33 -1.43 -0.16
CA ILE A 99 -2.29 -1.55 1.30
C ILE A 99 -2.99 -2.82 1.74
N ALA A 100 -2.53 -3.40 2.83
CA ALA A 100 -3.13 -4.58 3.44
C ALA A 100 -3.69 -4.23 4.82
N LEU A 101 -4.92 -4.64 5.08
CA LEU A 101 -5.52 -4.57 6.40
C LEU A 101 -5.11 -5.80 7.20
N LEU A 102 -4.54 -5.58 8.36
CA LEU A 102 -4.16 -6.61 9.32
C LEU A 102 -5.15 -6.65 10.48
N HIS A 103 -5.56 -7.85 10.85
CA HIS A 103 -6.24 -8.13 12.11
C HIS A 103 -5.27 -8.82 13.05
N TYR A 104 -5.03 -8.21 14.18
CA TYR A 104 -4.19 -8.76 15.25
C TYR A 104 -5.02 -9.66 16.18
N GLN A 105 -4.35 -10.56 16.90
CA GLN A 105 -5.01 -11.46 17.85
C GLN A 105 -5.66 -10.71 19.03
N ASP A 106 -5.16 -9.52 19.36
CA ASP A 106 -5.73 -8.63 20.38
C ASP A 106 -6.99 -7.86 19.91
N GLY A 107 -7.46 -8.11 18.68
CA GLY A 107 -8.59 -7.43 18.07
C GLY A 107 -8.23 -6.07 17.43
N SER A 108 -7.00 -5.58 17.57
CA SER A 108 -6.58 -4.35 16.92
C SER A 108 -6.45 -4.53 15.42
N LYS A 109 -6.68 -3.45 14.67
CA LYS A 109 -6.56 -3.42 13.21
C LYS A 109 -5.55 -2.38 12.79
N LYS A 110 -4.72 -2.68 11.81
CA LYS A 110 -3.77 -1.72 11.24
C LYS A 110 -3.61 -1.92 9.74
N TYR A 111 -3.36 -0.82 9.03
CA TYR A 111 -2.95 -0.87 7.63
C TYR A 111 -1.44 -0.91 7.49
N ILE A 112 -0.95 -1.69 6.55
CA ILE A 112 0.46 -1.72 6.14
C ILE A 112 0.57 -1.55 4.63
N ILE A 113 1.77 -1.21 4.13
CA ILE A 113 2.06 -1.30 2.70
C ILE A 113 2.10 -2.78 2.33
N SER A 114 1.35 -3.15 1.28
CA SER A 114 1.32 -4.53 0.80
C SER A 114 2.56 -4.82 -0.07
N PRO A 115 3.44 -5.74 0.34
CA PRO A 115 4.51 -6.22 -0.53
C PRO A 115 3.94 -7.10 -1.65
N ARG A 116 4.74 -7.24 -2.71
CA ARG A 116 4.44 -8.19 -3.78
C ARG A 116 4.35 -9.61 -3.20
N SER A 117 3.44 -10.41 -3.71
CA SER A 117 3.18 -11.80 -3.27
C SER A 117 2.48 -11.96 -1.92
N LEU A 118 2.10 -10.88 -1.24
CA LEU A 118 1.24 -10.98 -0.07
C LEU A 118 -0.16 -11.45 -0.50
N LYS A 119 -0.75 -12.37 0.25
CA LYS A 119 -2.11 -12.89 0.00
C LYS A 119 -2.99 -12.73 1.24
N VAL A 120 -4.29 -12.62 1.03
CA VAL A 120 -5.28 -12.64 2.10
C VAL A 120 -5.19 -13.98 2.85
N GLY A 121 -5.27 -13.93 4.16
CA GLY A 121 -5.18 -15.10 5.03
C GLY A 121 -3.75 -15.42 5.53
N MET A 122 -2.69 -14.81 4.97
CA MET A 122 -1.33 -15.01 5.46
C MET A 122 -1.14 -14.40 6.84
N GLU A 123 -0.36 -15.08 7.67
CA GLU A 123 0.07 -14.59 8.97
C GLU A 123 1.32 -13.73 8.84
N ILE A 124 1.37 -12.66 9.61
CA ILE A 124 2.43 -11.67 9.60
C ILE A 124 2.95 -11.48 11.01
N TYR A 125 4.26 -11.50 11.10
CA TYR A 125 5.03 -11.35 12.34
C TYR A 125 5.86 -10.07 12.29
N SER A 126 6.12 -9.49 13.45
CA SER A 126 7.01 -8.34 13.60
C SER A 126 7.85 -8.52 14.84
N GLY A 127 9.14 -8.22 14.78
CA GLY A 127 10.06 -8.32 15.90
C GLY A 127 11.32 -9.11 15.55
N ILE A 128 12.14 -9.36 16.56
CA ILE A 128 13.44 -10.02 16.43
C ILE A 128 13.27 -11.49 16.02
N ASP A 129 12.27 -12.16 16.58
CA ASP A 129 12.02 -13.59 16.34
C ASP A 129 11.12 -13.85 15.10
N ALA A 130 10.86 -12.83 14.29
CA ALA A 130 10.02 -12.98 13.11
C ALA A 130 10.72 -13.87 12.07
N PRO A 131 10.03 -14.88 11.47
CA PRO A 131 10.61 -15.68 10.40
C PRO A 131 10.84 -14.83 9.14
N ILE A 132 11.83 -15.19 8.33
CA ILE A 132 12.16 -14.50 7.07
C ILE A 132 11.12 -14.91 6.02
N LYS A 133 9.98 -14.21 6.03
CA LYS A 133 8.86 -14.41 5.09
C LYS A 133 8.34 -13.07 4.60
N VAL A 134 7.69 -13.10 3.43
CA VAL A 134 7.08 -11.90 2.83
C VAL A 134 6.06 -11.27 3.77
N GLY A 135 6.19 -9.97 3.99
CA GLY A 135 5.30 -9.18 4.84
C GLY A 135 5.75 -9.04 6.29
N ASN A 136 6.70 -9.84 6.74
CA ASN A 136 7.26 -9.73 8.09
C ASN A 136 8.15 -8.49 8.23
N ALA A 137 8.31 -8.02 9.47
CA ALA A 137 9.16 -6.89 9.80
C ALA A 137 10.15 -7.30 10.89
N MET A 138 11.43 -7.00 10.66
CA MET A 138 12.51 -7.33 11.57
C MET A 138 13.65 -6.31 11.45
N PRO A 139 14.57 -6.25 12.43
CA PRO A 139 15.79 -5.45 12.32
C PRO A 139 16.63 -5.83 11.11
N LEU A 140 17.23 -4.84 10.44
CA LEU A 140 18.05 -5.05 9.24
C LEU A 140 19.21 -6.01 9.46
N GLU A 141 19.77 -6.03 10.66
CA GLU A 141 20.87 -6.91 11.06
C GLU A 141 20.54 -8.40 10.91
N LEU A 142 19.26 -8.75 11.06
CA LEU A 142 18.79 -10.14 10.99
C LEU A 142 18.36 -10.58 9.59
N ILE A 143 18.36 -9.66 8.64
CA ILE A 143 17.93 -9.95 7.26
C ILE A 143 19.14 -10.44 6.46
N PRO A 144 19.06 -11.60 5.78
CA PRO A 144 20.15 -12.12 4.95
C PRO A 144 20.51 -11.13 3.81
N LEU A 145 21.80 -11.01 3.53
CA LEU A 145 22.30 -10.23 2.41
C LEU A 145 21.69 -10.73 1.08
N GLY A 146 21.33 -9.80 0.20
CA GLY A 146 20.67 -10.09 -1.07
C GLY A 146 19.15 -10.25 -0.99
N SER A 147 18.54 -10.11 0.20
CA SER A 147 17.08 -10.10 0.34
C SER A 147 16.51 -8.79 -0.16
N ILE A 148 15.43 -8.85 -0.94
CA ILE A 148 14.71 -7.67 -1.40
C ILE A 148 13.79 -7.19 -0.27
N ILE A 149 13.99 -5.96 0.18
CA ILE A 149 13.27 -5.37 1.30
C ILE A 149 12.57 -4.06 0.89
N HIS A 150 11.60 -3.63 1.68
CA HIS A 150 10.88 -2.37 1.50
C HIS A 150 10.57 -1.73 2.86
N ASN A 151 10.10 -0.50 2.84
CA ASN A 151 9.71 0.25 4.04
C ASN A 151 10.85 0.33 5.08
N VAL A 152 12.04 0.70 4.60
CA VAL A 152 13.27 0.74 5.42
C VAL A 152 13.30 1.98 6.29
N GLU A 153 13.62 1.78 7.57
CA GLU A 153 13.79 2.84 8.54
C GLU A 153 15.22 3.41 8.48
N LEU A 154 15.35 4.74 8.51
CA LEU A 154 16.65 5.43 8.55
C LEU A 154 17.08 5.78 9.97
N THR A 155 16.11 6.19 10.79
CA THR A 155 16.35 6.62 12.18
C THR A 155 15.52 5.72 13.07
N LEU A 156 16.16 5.10 14.04
CA LEU A 156 15.51 4.18 14.98
C LEU A 156 14.28 4.81 15.64
N GLY A 157 13.16 4.09 15.59
CA GLY A 157 11.90 4.50 16.19
C GLY A 157 11.07 5.50 15.38
N LYS A 158 11.57 5.98 14.22
CA LYS A 158 10.83 6.93 13.36
C LYS A 158 9.87 6.25 12.38
N GLY A 159 10.04 4.96 12.17
CA GLY A 159 9.27 4.17 11.19
C GLY A 159 9.88 4.21 9.80
N GLY A 160 9.38 3.35 8.91
CA GLY A 160 9.89 3.20 7.56
C GLY A 160 9.78 4.48 6.74
N GLN A 161 10.86 4.84 6.04
CA GLN A 161 10.98 6.06 5.25
C GLN A 161 11.32 5.78 3.79
N LEU A 162 12.18 4.81 3.51
CA LEU A 162 12.63 4.45 2.17
C LEU A 162 11.80 3.31 1.57
N ALA A 163 11.82 3.19 0.25
CA ALA A 163 11.18 2.12 -0.50
C ALA A 163 9.70 1.89 -0.15
N ARG A 164 8.88 2.96 -0.18
CA ARG A 164 7.44 2.92 0.13
C ARG A 164 6.52 3.02 -1.08
N ALA A 165 7.05 3.40 -2.23
CA ALA A 165 6.27 3.50 -3.46
C ALA A 165 6.16 2.15 -4.16
N ALA A 166 5.16 1.99 -5.03
CA ALA A 166 5.06 0.79 -5.86
C ALA A 166 6.29 0.62 -6.75
N GLY A 167 6.82 -0.60 -6.83
CA GLY A 167 8.00 -0.94 -7.63
C GLY A 167 9.35 -0.52 -7.02
N THR A 168 9.35 0.08 -5.82
CA THR A 168 10.61 0.41 -5.13
C THR A 168 10.99 -0.69 -4.13
N TYR A 169 12.29 -0.94 -4.05
CA TYR A 169 12.90 -1.91 -3.14
C TYR A 169 14.34 -1.48 -2.80
N ALA A 170 14.90 -2.09 -1.81
CA ALA A 170 16.30 -1.96 -1.42
C ALA A 170 16.92 -3.35 -1.26
#